data_0e496b3b55b89f2427ca914782d43f9d
#
_entry.id   0e496b3b55b89f2427ca914782d43f9d
#
_cell.length_a   1.000
_cell.length_b   1.000
_cell.length_c   1.000
_cell.angle_alpha   90.00
_cell.angle_beta   90.00
_cell.angle_gamma   90.00
#
_symmetry.space_group_name_H-M   'P 1'
#
loop_
_entity.id
_entity.type
_entity.pdbx_description
1 polymer ?
#
loop_
_entity_poly.entity_id
_entity_poly.type
_entity_poly.pdbx_seq_one_letter_code
_entity_poly.pdbx_strand_id
1 'polypeptide(L)'
;MKNLFLIVFISSISVFFTVSPGVGYQVGDIVKDFEAKNVDGLSIGTKTFPEAKGYVVVFTCNTCPYAQAYQSRINALAKKLDDKSWPLIAINSNDKSMSPGDSFDQMKQVAKSQSYSFPYIYDESQEILRAFGASKTPHFYVLDANKKVRYIGALDDNADNENAVTKHYVEDAIKAIQNNTDPNPAFTRAIGCSIKKRPA
;
A
#
# COMPACT_ATOMS: atom_id res chain seq x y z
N MET A 1 52.81 -39.55 -17.72
CA MET A 1 51.77 -39.21 -16.72
C MET A 1 50.97 -38.04 -17.30
N LYS A 2 49.75 -38.31 -17.77
CA LYS A 2 48.87 -37.29 -18.40
C LYS A 2 47.89 -36.80 -17.34
N ASN A 3 48.02 -35.54 -16.94
CA ASN A 3 47.09 -34.89 -16.02
C ASN A 3 45.85 -34.48 -16.80
N LEU A 4 44.72 -35.10 -16.50
CA LEU A 4 43.41 -34.77 -17.02
C LEU A 4 42.78 -33.70 -16.10
N PHE A 5 42.73 -32.45 -16.56
CA PHE A 5 41.97 -31.36 -15.88
C PHE A 5 40.50 -31.50 -16.19
N LEU A 6 39.70 -31.83 -15.16
CA LEU A 6 38.24 -31.85 -15.23
C LEU A 6 37.72 -30.43 -15.04
N ILE A 7 37.25 -29.80 -16.11
CA ILE A 7 36.58 -28.49 -16.06
C ILE A 7 35.13 -28.73 -15.67
N VAL A 8 34.77 -28.35 -14.44
CA VAL A 8 33.39 -28.37 -13.98
C VAL A 8 32.69 -27.05 -14.42
N PHE A 9 31.79 -27.15 -15.39
CA PHE A 9 30.91 -26.06 -15.75
C PHE A 9 29.80 -25.92 -14.69
N ILE A 10 29.86 -24.88 -13.86
CA ILE A 10 28.79 -24.50 -12.98
C ILE A 10 27.82 -23.66 -13.80
N SER A 11 26.73 -24.30 -14.24
CA SER A 11 25.61 -23.64 -14.90
C SER A 11 24.79 -22.89 -13.82
N SER A 12 24.89 -21.56 -13.77
CA SER A 12 24.05 -20.72 -12.95
C SER A 12 22.64 -20.64 -13.57
N ILE A 13 21.68 -21.32 -12.94
CA ILE A 13 20.25 -21.22 -13.31
C ILE A 13 19.72 -19.89 -12.76
N SER A 14 19.58 -18.91 -13.64
CA SER A 14 18.86 -17.67 -13.33
C SER A 14 17.38 -17.97 -13.32
N VAL A 15 16.77 -18.03 -12.13
CA VAL A 15 15.33 -18.15 -11.98
C VAL A 15 14.69 -16.78 -12.27
N PHE A 16 14.15 -16.62 -13.46
CA PHE A 16 13.30 -15.48 -13.80
C PHE A 16 11.92 -15.69 -13.18
N PHE A 17 11.61 -14.92 -12.13
CA PHE A 17 10.22 -14.81 -11.64
C PHE A 17 9.42 -14.01 -12.67
N THR A 18 8.61 -14.69 -13.45
CA THR A 18 7.61 -14.04 -14.32
C THR A 18 6.41 -13.66 -13.46
N VAL A 19 6.20 -12.36 -13.25
CA VAL A 19 4.94 -11.86 -12.68
C VAL A 19 3.84 -12.12 -13.69
N SER A 20 2.89 -12.99 -13.36
CA SER A 20 1.71 -13.27 -14.20
C SER A 20 0.87 -12.00 -14.34
N PRO A 21 0.53 -11.57 -15.57
CA PRO A 21 -0.37 -10.42 -15.76
C PRO A 21 -1.77 -10.76 -15.21
N GLY A 22 -2.25 -9.97 -14.24
CA GLY A 22 -3.63 -10.05 -13.74
C GLY A 22 -3.82 -10.32 -12.26
N VAL A 23 -2.80 -10.77 -11.55
CA VAL A 23 -2.81 -10.87 -10.09
C VAL A 23 -1.92 -9.73 -9.56
N GLY A 24 -2.49 -8.83 -8.73
CA GLY A 24 -1.71 -7.74 -8.12
C GLY A 24 -0.61 -8.27 -7.20
N TYR A 25 0.18 -7.35 -6.64
CA TYR A 25 1.28 -7.71 -5.75
C TYR A 25 0.82 -8.63 -4.61
N GLN A 26 1.63 -9.65 -4.36
CA GLN A 26 1.47 -10.60 -3.27
C GLN A 26 2.54 -10.35 -2.18
N VAL A 27 2.34 -10.94 -1.01
CA VAL A 27 3.37 -10.92 0.05
C VAL A 27 4.65 -11.55 -0.51
N GLY A 28 5.76 -10.82 -0.40
CA GLY A 28 7.05 -11.21 -0.93
C GLY A 28 7.45 -10.53 -2.24
N ASP A 29 6.51 -9.96 -2.99
CA ASP A 29 6.80 -9.25 -4.24
C ASP A 29 7.48 -7.89 -3.97
N ILE A 30 8.29 -7.42 -4.93
CA ILE A 30 8.91 -6.10 -4.88
C ILE A 30 8.04 -5.13 -5.70
N VAL A 31 7.54 -4.10 -5.02
CA VAL A 31 6.74 -3.04 -5.62
C VAL A 31 7.64 -2.14 -6.47
N LYS A 32 7.25 -1.92 -7.73
CA LYS A 32 7.88 -0.91 -8.60
C LYS A 32 7.59 0.49 -8.07
N ASP A 33 8.51 1.41 -8.32
CA ASP A 33 8.27 2.82 -7.99
C ASP A 33 7.00 3.32 -8.68
N PHE A 34 6.22 4.06 -7.94
CA PHE A 34 5.02 4.71 -8.42
C PHE A 34 4.97 6.14 -7.90
N GLU A 35 4.25 6.99 -8.60
CA GLU A 35 3.91 8.35 -8.18
C GLU A 35 2.59 8.77 -8.80
N ALA A 36 1.90 9.68 -8.13
CA ALA A 36 0.70 10.32 -8.66
C ALA A 36 0.53 11.71 -8.05
N LYS A 37 -0.43 12.48 -8.58
CA LYS A 37 -0.72 13.83 -8.14
C LYS A 37 -1.29 13.83 -6.73
N ASN A 38 -0.59 14.47 -5.80
CA ASN A 38 -1.04 14.70 -4.44
C ASN A 38 -2.04 15.87 -4.35
N VAL A 39 -2.85 15.92 -3.31
CA VAL A 39 -3.86 16.97 -3.07
C VAL A 39 -3.28 18.38 -2.97
N ASP A 40 -1.99 18.55 -2.67
CA ASP A 40 -1.25 19.82 -2.71
C ASP A 40 -0.77 20.21 -4.13
N GLY A 41 -0.96 19.33 -5.10
CA GLY A 41 -0.56 19.52 -6.50
C GLY A 41 0.81 18.97 -6.87
N LEU A 42 1.61 18.50 -5.91
CA LEU A 42 2.92 17.88 -6.17
C LEU A 42 2.75 16.43 -6.67
N SER A 43 3.76 15.88 -7.34
CA SER A 43 3.86 14.44 -7.63
C SER A 43 4.52 13.76 -6.44
N ILE A 44 3.83 12.84 -5.81
CA ILE A 44 4.29 12.10 -4.63
C ILE A 44 4.23 10.60 -4.90
N GLY A 45 5.25 9.90 -4.46
CA GLY A 45 5.34 8.45 -4.56
C GLY A 45 6.49 7.87 -3.76
N THR A 46 6.89 6.64 -4.04
CA THR A 46 7.96 5.98 -3.27
C THR A 46 9.30 6.70 -3.36
N LYS A 47 9.63 7.29 -4.53
CA LYS A 47 10.89 8.05 -4.72
C LYS A 47 10.96 9.36 -3.93
N THR A 48 9.84 9.86 -3.45
CA THR A 48 9.80 11.06 -2.60
C THR A 48 10.48 10.82 -1.25
N PHE A 49 10.59 9.55 -0.83
CA PHE A 49 11.10 9.16 0.49
C PHE A 49 12.31 8.22 0.35
N PRO A 50 13.48 8.71 -0.11
CA PRO A 50 14.65 7.87 -0.38
C PRO A 50 15.25 7.22 0.87
N GLU A 51 15.02 7.80 2.04
CA GLU A 51 15.52 7.32 3.35
C GLU A 51 14.50 6.43 4.08
N ALA A 52 13.39 6.05 3.44
CA ALA A 52 12.34 5.27 4.09
C ALA A 52 12.84 3.88 4.48
N LYS A 53 12.56 3.50 5.72
CA LYS A 53 12.80 2.15 6.27
C LYS A 53 11.67 1.18 5.95
N GLY A 54 10.57 1.70 5.44
CA GLY A 54 9.40 0.99 4.97
C GLY A 54 8.30 1.96 4.58
N TYR A 55 7.19 1.44 4.07
CA TYR A 55 6.06 2.23 3.60
C TYR A 55 4.75 1.62 4.07
N VAL A 56 3.79 2.47 4.41
CA VAL A 56 2.39 2.10 4.53
C VAL A 56 1.63 2.67 3.34
N VAL A 57 1.10 1.81 2.49
CA VAL A 57 0.26 2.21 1.36
C VAL A 57 -1.17 1.83 1.69
N VAL A 58 -2.11 2.77 1.56
CA VAL A 58 -3.53 2.50 1.78
C VAL A 58 -4.37 2.98 0.59
N PHE A 59 -5.06 2.04 -0.06
CA PHE A 59 -6.12 2.40 -1.01
C PHE A 59 -7.35 2.80 -0.21
N THR A 60 -7.77 4.05 -0.34
CA THR A 60 -8.89 4.64 0.37
C THR A 60 -9.71 5.52 -0.57
N CYS A 61 -10.80 6.09 -0.09
CA CYS A 61 -11.63 7.01 -0.87
C CYS A 61 -12.47 7.90 0.05
N ASN A 62 -13.13 8.90 -0.53
CA ASN A 62 -13.94 9.85 0.24
C ASN A 62 -15.34 9.32 0.57
N THR A 63 -15.91 8.48 -0.32
CA THR A 63 -17.35 8.18 -0.32
C THR A 63 -17.70 6.85 0.33
N CYS A 64 -16.73 5.97 0.59
CA CYS A 64 -16.97 4.68 1.21
C CYS A 64 -17.21 4.84 2.73
N PRO A 65 -18.34 4.38 3.29
CA PRO A 65 -18.59 4.45 4.74
C PRO A 65 -17.49 3.77 5.57
N TYR A 66 -16.95 2.65 5.10
CA TYR A 66 -15.82 1.99 5.77
C TYR A 66 -14.55 2.85 5.75
N ALA A 67 -14.22 3.47 4.60
CA ALA A 67 -13.08 4.37 4.53
C ALA A 67 -13.25 5.57 5.46
N GLN A 68 -14.46 6.13 5.55
CA GLN A 68 -14.81 7.23 6.47
C GLN A 68 -14.68 6.79 7.94
N ALA A 69 -15.16 5.60 8.30
CA ALA A 69 -15.04 5.06 9.65
C ALA A 69 -13.57 4.82 10.08
N TYR A 70 -12.67 4.61 9.11
CA TYR A 70 -11.25 4.44 9.37
C TYR A 70 -10.42 5.73 9.36
N GLN A 71 -10.99 6.88 8.97
CA GLN A 71 -10.25 8.14 8.82
C GLN A 71 -9.51 8.55 10.09
N SER A 72 -10.18 8.51 11.26
CA SER A 72 -9.54 8.84 12.56
C SER A 72 -8.35 7.93 12.85
N ARG A 73 -8.51 6.63 12.62
CA ARG A 73 -7.49 5.60 12.86
C ARG A 73 -6.29 5.73 11.90
N ILE A 74 -6.56 6.04 10.62
CA ILE A 74 -5.50 6.32 9.63
C ILE A 74 -4.73 7.57 10.01
N ASN A 75 -5.42 8.65 10.42
CA ASN A 75 -4.79 9.87 10.92
C ASN A 75 -3.95 9.60 12.18
N ALA A 76 -4.46 8.80 13.12
CA ALA A 76 -3.75 8.42 14.33
C ALA A 76 -2.48 7.59 14.01
N LEU A 77 -2.60 6.64 13.08
CA LEU A 77 -1.45 5.86 12.60
C LEU A 77 -0.39 6.77 11.96
N ALA A 78 -0.79 7.65 11.04
CA ALA A 78 0.14 8.57 10.38
C ALA A 78 0.90 9.46 11.38
N LYS A 79 0.23 9.94 12.43
CA LYS A 79 0.87 10.74 13.50
C LYS A 79 1.86 9.95 14.37
N LYS A 80 1.67 8.63 14.50
CA LYS A 80 2.59 7.74 15.23
C LYS A 80 3.82 7.39 14.38
N LEU A 81 3.70 7.43 13.06
CA LEU A 81 4.77 7.11 12.15
C LEU A 81 5.65 8.34 11.91
N ASP A 82 6.95 8.13 11.79
CA ASP A 82 7.85 9.14 11.26
C ASP A 82 7.64 9.21 9.74
N ASP A 83 7.15 10.35 9.26
CA ASP A 83 6.79 10.58 7.85
C ASP A 83 7.95 10.42 6.87
N LYS A 84 9.20 10.50 7.33
CA LYS A 84 10.40 10.27 6.52
C LYS A 84 10.84 8.81 6.53
N SER A 85 10.81 8.18 7.70
CA SER A 85 11.26 6.78 7.85
C SER A 85 10.16 5.77 7.55
N TRP A 86 8.89 6.12 7.78
CA TRP A 86 7.72 5.27 7.56
C TRP A 86 6.58 6.07 6.93
N PRO A 87 6.74 6.59 5.71
CA PRO A 87 5.69 7.34 5.07
C PRO A 87 4.41 6.50 4.89
N LEU A 88 3.25 7.11 5.25
CA LEU A 88 1.95 6.63 4.90
C LEU A 88 1.50 7.34 3.63
N ILE A 89 1.22 6.58 2.57
CA ILE A 89 0.73 7.10 1.29
C ILE A 89 -0.69 6.59 1.06
N ALA A 90 -1.66 7.48 1.15
CA ALA A 90 -3.06 7.18 0.83
C ALA A 90 -3.31 7.38 -0.66
N ILE A 91 -4.04 6.44 -1.29
CA ILE A 91 -4.29 6.42 -2.72
C ILE A 91 -5.80 6.34 -2.98
N ASN A 92 -6.33 7.30 -3.72
CA ASN A 92 -7.68 7.20 -4.26
C ASN A 92 -7.61 6.84 -5.75
N SER A 93 -8.14 5.66 -6.08
CA SER A 93 -8.21 5.15 -7.45
C SER A 93 -9.64 5.01 -7.94
N ASN A 94 -10.64 5.55 -7.23
CA ASN A 94 -12.02 5.52 -7.71
C ASN A 94 -12.18 6.37 -8.97
N ASP A 95 -12.82 5.81 -9.99
CA ASP A 95 -13.19 6.57 -11.18
C ASP A 95 -14.25 7.63 -10.83
N LYS A 96 -13.94 8.89 -11.13
CA LYS A 96 -14.81 10.04 -10.81
C LYS A 96 -16.14 10.03 -11.54
N SER A 97 -16.23 9.32 -12.68
CA SER A 97 -17.51 9.19 -13.40
C SER A 97 -18.48 8.27 -12.68
N MET A 98 -17.95 7.26 -11.96
CA MET A 98 -18.73 6.33 -11.15
C MET A 98 -18.88 6.79 -9.70
N SER A 99 -17.99 7.66 -9.23
CA SER A 99 -17.98 8.18 -7.86
C SER A 99 -17.54 9.66 -7.86
N PRO A 100 -18.45 10.60 -8.20
CA PRO A 100 -18.12 12.03 -8.31
C PRO A 100 -17.55 12.64 -7.03
N GLY A 101 -17.93 12.11 -5.86
CA GLY A 101 -17.39 12.51 -4.56
C GLY A 101 -15.94 12.10 -4.32
N ASP A 102 -15.37 11.29 -5.22
CA ASP A 102 -13.95 10.89 -5.21
C ASP A 102 -13.11 11.65 -6.24
N SER A 103 -13.65 12.73 -6.83
CA SER A 103 -12.90 13.61 -7.72
C SER A 103 -11.74 14.30 -6.99
N PHE A 104 -10.72 14.71 -7.75
CA PHE A 104 -9.53 15.35 -7.19
C PHE A 104 -9.85 16.59 -6.34
N ASP A 105 -10.84 17.40 -6.74
CA ASP A 105 -11.27 18.56 -5.96
C ASP A 105 -11.96 18.17 -4.65
N GLN A 106 -12.72 17.09 -4.64
CA GLN A 106 -13.30 16.55 -3.41
C GLN A 106 -12.21 15.95 -2.49
N MET A 107 -11.20 15.30 -3.05
CA MET A 107 -10.05 14.83 -2.26
C MET A 107 -9.35 15.98 -1.53
N LYS A 108 -9.11 17.12 -2.20
CA LYS A 108 -8.53 18.32 -1.54
C LYS A 108 -9.38 18.82 -0.37
N GLN A 109 -10.71 18.84 -0.55
CA GLN A 109 -11.63 19.28 0.50
C GLN A 109 -11.60 18.31 1.70
N VAL A 110 -11.63 17.00 1.44
CA VAL A 110 -11.58 15.98 2.49
C VAL A 110 -10.23 16.04 3.23
N ALA A 111 -9.12 16.08 2.51
CA ALA A 111 -7.79 16.17 3.13
C ALA A 111 -7.66 17.39 4.05
N LYS A 112 -8.20 18.55 3.62
CA LYS A 112 -8.22 19.77 4.44
C LYS A 112 -9.13 19.63 5.65
N SER A 113 -10.37 19.17 5.47
CA SER A 113 -11.36 19.08 6.54
C SER A 113 -10.98 18.03 7.59
N GLN A 114 -10.32 16.94 7.19
CA GLN A 114 -9.84 15.87 8.06
C GLN A 114 -8.41 16.09 8.56
N SER A 115 -7.77 17.22 8.17
CA SER A 115 -6.41 17.56 8.58
C SER A 115 -5.40 16.44 8.30
N TYR A 116 -5.41 15.90 7.08
CA TYR A 116 -4.47 14.85 6.68
C TYR A 116 -3.03 15.37 6.77
N SER A 117 -2.18 14.69 7.53
CA SER A 117 -0.75 14.97 7.66
C SER A 117 0.12 14.09 6.76
N PHE A 118 -0.49 13.32 5.87
CA PHE A 118 0.14 12.36 4.98
C PHE A 118 -0.26 12.62 3.53
N PRO A 119 0.52 12.17 2.54
CA PRO A 119 0.15 12.25 1.13
C PRO A 119 -1.17 11.53 0.82
N TYR A 120 -2.05 12.22 0.09
CA TYR A 120 -3.28 11.66 -0.46
C TYR A 120 -3.28 11.84 -1.96
N ILE A 121 -2.81 10.82 -2.69
CA ILE A 121 -2.56 10.88 -4.13
C ILE A 121 -3.75 10.34 -4.94
N TYR A 122 -3.95 10.91 -6.12
CA TYR A 122 -5.02 10.54 -7.04
C TYR A 122 -4.47 9.67 -8.18
N ASP A 123 -4.76 8.38 -8.15
CA ASP A 123 -4.44 7.42 -9.21
C ASP A 123 -5.50 7.47 -10.31
N GLU A 124 -5.57 8.60 -11.04
CA GLU A 124 -6.58 8.84 -12.07
C GLU A 124 -6.51 7.81 -13.20
N SER A 125 -5.32 7.33 -13.56
CA SER A 125 -5.13 6.29 -14.58
C SER A 125 -5.49 4.89 -14.12
N GLN A 126 -5.59 4.68 -12.81
CA GLN A 126 -5.74 3.37 -12.15
C GLN A 126 -4.58 2.39 -12.43
N GLU A 127 -3.40 2.91 -12.80
CA GLU A 127 -2.21 2.06 -13.03
C GLU A 127 -1.67 1.51 -11.71
N ILE A 128 -1.63 2.34 -10.67
CA ILE A 128 -1.19 1.91 -9.34
C ILE A 128 -2.18 0.87 -8.80
N LEU A 129 -3.49 1.11 -8.94
CA LEU A 129 -4.52 0.15 -8.59
C LEU A 129 -4.33 -1.21 -9.26
N ARG A 130 -4.08 -1.21 -10.59
CA ARG A 130 -3.87 -2.45 -11.34
C ARG A 130 -2.62 -3.19 -10.89
N ALA A 131 -1.53 -2.46 -10.64
CA ALA A 131 -0.27 -3.04 -10.18
C ALA A 131 -0.41 -3.68 -8.79
N PHE A 132 -1.07 -2.98 -7.85
CA PHE A 132 -1.28 -3.48 -6.50
C PHE A 132 -2.36 -4.57 -6.41
N GLY A 133 -3.33 -4.58 -7.31
CA GLY A 133 -4.46 -5.51 -7.26
C GLY A 133 -5.43 -5.21 -6.10
N ALA A 134 -5.42 -3.99 -5.57
CA ALA A 134 -6.34 -3.60 -4.52
C ALA A 134 -7.80 -3.71 -4.98
N SER A 135 -8.68 -4.14 -4.10
CA SER A 135 -10.08 -4.42 -4.45
C SER A 135 -11.09 -3.70 -3.57
N LYS A 136 -10.65 -3.20 -2.42
CA LYS A 136 -11.49 -2.58 -1.39
C LYS A 136 -10.95 -1.22 -0.96
N THR A 137 -11.77 -0.43 -0.31
CA THR A 137 -11.39 0.76 0.44
C THR A 137 -11.97 0.69 1.85
N PRO A 138 -11.11 0.71 2.92
CA PRO A 138 -9.65 0.73 2.86
C PRO A 138 -9.01 -0.64 2.56
N HIS A 139 -7.80 -0.63 1.94
CA HIS A 139 -6.97 -1.83 1.73
C HIS A 139 -5.50 -1.46 1.91
N PHE A 140 -4.85 -2.08 2.88
CA PHE A 140 -3.49 -1.73 3.31
C PHE A 140 -2.44 -2.67 2.74
N TYR A 141 -1.26 -2.10 2.48
CA TYR A 141 -0.03 -2.80 2.14
C TYR A 141 1.09 -2.21 3.01
N VAL A 142 1.87 -3.06 3.66
CA VAL A 142 3.08 -2.64 4.38
C VAL A 142 4.28 -3.18 3.62
N LEU A 143 5.19 -2.28 3.26
CA LEU A 143 6.40 -2.59 2.52
C LEU A 143 7.62 -2.36 3.41
N ASP A 144 8.68 -3.14 3.23
CA ASP A 144 9.98 -2.85 3.85
C ASP A 144 10.79 -1.81 3.04
N ALA A 145 12.01 -1.51 3.49
CA ALA A 145 12.92 -0.55 2.84
C ALA A 145 13.25 -0.89 1.37
N ASN A 146 13.20 -2.17 1.01
CA ASN A 146 13.41 -2.65 -0.36
C ASN A 146 12.12 -2.65 -1.18
N LYS A 147 11.05 -2.07 -0.64
CA LYS A 147 9.70 -2.08 -1.23
C LYS A 147 9.11 -3.48 -1.41
N LYS A 148 9.61 -4.47 -0.64
CA LYS A 148 9.05 -5.80 -0.60
C LYS A 148 7.77 -5.79 0.22
N VAL A 149 6.70 -6.33 -0.34
CA VAL A 149 5.41 -6.47 0.36
C VAL A 149 5.56 -7.44 1.52
N ARG A 150 5.30 -6.96 2.74
CA ARG A 150 5.39 -7.75 3.97
C ARG A 150 4.03 -8.03 4.60
N TYR A 151 3.04 -7.18 4.32
CA TYR A 151 1.67 -7.38 4.77
C TYR A 151 0.69 -6.82 3.75
N ILE A 152 -0.47 -7.50 3.61
CA ILE A 152 -1.62 -7.07 2.81
C ILE A 152 -2.88 -7.30 3.63
N GLY A 153 -3.79 -6.32 3.74
CA GLY A 153 -5.09 -6.57 4.37
C GLY A 153 -5.78 -5.38 5.01
N ALA A 154 -6.40 -5.61 6.16
CA ALA A 154 -7.10 -4.62 6.97
C ALA A 154 -6.13 -3.84 7.88
N LEU A 155 -6.57 -2.69 8.42
CA LEU A 155 -5.82 -1.96 9.44
C LEU A 155 -5.76 -2.74 10.76
N ASP A 156 -6.91 -3.26 11.15
CA ASP A 156 -7.15 -3.94 12.42
C ASP A 156 -8.25 -5.00 12.27
N ASP A 157 -8.63 -5.65 13.36
CA ASP A 157 -9.60 -6.75 13.38
C ASP A 157 -11.07 -6.30 13.57
N ASN A 158 -11.33 -4.98 13.68
CA ASN A 158 -12.70 -4.49 13.88
C ASN A 158 -13.00 -3.23 13.08
N ALA A 159 -13.68 -3.42 11.95
CA ALA A 159 -14.06 -2.32 11.07
C ALA A 159 -15.13 -1.39 11.66
N ASP A 160 -16.00 -1.93 12.50
CA ASP A 160 -17.21 -1.26 12.95
C ASP A 160 -17.01 -0.47 14.24
N ASN A 161 -16.12 -0.93 15.12
CA ASN A 161 -15.93 -0.34 16.45
C ASN A 161 -14.43 -0.29 16.83
N GLU A 162 -13.86 0.91 16.82
CA GLU A 162 -12.47 1.17 17.21
C GLU A 162 -12.16 0.70 18.64
N ASN A 163 -13.12 0.86 19.57
CA ASN A 163 -12.93 0.46 20.97
C ASN A 163 -12.92 -1.07 21.19
N ALA A 164 -13.36 -1.83 20.21
CA ALA A 164 -13.37 -3.29 20.24
C ALA A 164 -12.20 -3.92 19.45
N VAL A 165 -11.26 -3.09 18.96
CA VAL A 165 -10.05 -3.57 18.28
C VAL A 165 -9.17 -4.31 19.29
N THR A 166 -8.78 -5.53 18.93
CA THR A 166 -7.86 -6.36 19.71
C THR A 166 -6.56 -6.66 18.99
N LYS A 167 -6.53 -6.52 17.65
CA LYS A 167 -5.36 -6.75 16.80
C LYS A 167 -5.13 -5.57 15.86
N HIS A 168 -3.94 -5.00 15.91
CA HIS A 168 -3.52 -3.85 15.12
C HIS A 168 -2.60 -4.33 13.98
N TYR A 169 -3.17 -5.00 12.97
CA TYR A 169 -2.41 -5.72 11.94
C TYR A 169 -1.32 -4.90 11.25
N VAL A 170 -1.60 -3.64 10.88
CA VAL A 170 -0.61 -2.77 10.23
C VAL A 170 0.50 -2.37 11.20
N GLU A 171 0.17 -1.97 12.43
CA GLU A 171 1.18 -1.62 13.45
C GLU A 171 2.04 -2.84 13.81
N ASP A 172 1.43 -4.02 13.93
CA ASP A 172 2.14 -5.26 14.23
C ASP A 172 3.06 -5.68 13.08
N ALA A 173 2.62 -5.48 11.83
CA ALA A 173 3.46 -5.71 10.67
C ALA A 173 4.68 -4.78 10.63
N ILE A 174 4.49 -3.48 10.93
CA ILE A 174 5.59 -2.51 11.04
C ILE A 174 6.59 -2.94 12.12
N LYS A 175 6.10 -3.30 13.32
CA LYS A 175 6.95 -3.77 14.43
C LYS A 175 7.74 -5.03 14.05
N ALA A 176 7.11 -6.00 13.36
CA ALA A 176 7.78 -7.19 12.89
C ALA A 176 8.94 -6.86 11.94
N ILE A 177 8.69 -5.96 10.95
CA ILE A 177 9.71 -5.53 10.00
C ILE A 177 10.87 -4.82 10.73
N GLN A 178 10.57 -3.92 11.67
CA GLN A 178 11.57 -3.22 12.47
C GLN A 178 12.46 -4.18 13.30
N ASN A 179 11.89 -5.31 13.72
CA ASN A 179 12.58 -6.37 14.45
C ASN A 179 13.22 -7.44 13.53
N ASN A 180 13.23 -7.22 12.19
CA ASN A 180 13.72 -8.17 11.19
C ASN A 180 13.02 -9.53 11.24
N THR A 181 11.73 -9.56 11.60
CA THR A 181 10.88 -10.75 11.59
C THR A 181 9.77 -10.63 10.55
N ASP A 182 9.12 -11.74 10.21
CA ASP A 182 7.96 -11.72 9.33
C ASP A 182 6.69 -11.35 10.10
N PRO A 183 5.80 -10.52 9.52
CA PRO A 183 4.47 -10.28 10.08
C PRO A 183 3.66 -11.56 10.18
N ASN A 184 2.92 -11.71 11.29
CA ASN A 184 2.00 -12.83 11.49
C ASN A 184 0.68 -12.34 12.10
N PRO A 185 -0.42 -12.33 11.32
CA PRO A 185 -0.52 -12.77 9.92
C PRO A 185 0.14 -11.79 8.93
N ALA A 186 0.71 -12.31 7.83
CA ALA A 186 1.20 -11.50 6.71
C ALA A 186 0.08 -11.11 5.72
N PHE A 187 -1.09 -11.72 5.86
CA PHE A 187 -2.27 -11.44 5.04
C PHE A 187 -3.53 -11.50 5.89
N THR A 188 -4.43 -10.52 5.69
CA THR A 188 -5.80 -10.55 6.19
C THR A 188 -6.77 -10.10 5.10
N ARG A 189 -8.05 -10.41 5.27
CA ARG A 189 -9.07 -9.94 4.32
C ARG A 189 -9.34 -8.44 4.53
N ALA A 190 -9.17 -7.63 3.48
CA ALA A 190 -9.62 -6.25 3.50
C ALA A 190 -11.16 -6.18 3.54
N ILE A 191 -11.70 -5.33 4.41
CA ILE A 191 -13.13 -5.10 4.59
C ILE A 191 -13.44 -3.68 4.12
N GLY A 192 -14.45 -3.53 3.26
CA GLY A 192 -14.82 -2.22 2.74
C GLY A 192 -15.57 -2.28 1.41
N CYS A 193 -15.82 -1.10 0.83
CA CYS A 193 -16.45 -0.96 -0.46
C CYS A 193 -15.52 -1.40 -1.60
N SER A 194 -16.10 -1.90 -2.69
CA SER A 194 -15.31 -2.20 -3.89
C SER A 194 -14.85 -0.90 -4.57
N ILE A 195 -13.59 -0.87 -4.99
CA ILE A 195 -13.03 0.23 -5.76
C ILE A 195 -13.77 0.36 -7.09
N LYS A 196 -14.13 1.59 -7.46
CA LYS A 196 -14.85 1.91 -8.71
C LYS A 196 -13.85 1.93 -9.86
N LYS A 197 -13.76 0.80 -10.57
CA LYS A 197 -12.84 0.64 -11.71
C LYS A 197 -13.48 1.23 -12.96
N ARG A 198 -12.66 1.95 -13.74
CA ARG A 198 -13.07 2.40 -15.08
C ARG A 198 -13.44 1.20 -15.91
N PRO A 199 -14.57 1.25 -16.66
CA PRO A 199 -14.86 0.23 -17.67
C PRO A 199 -13.71 0.10 -18.65
N ALA A 200 -13.42 -1.13 -19.09
CA ALA A 200 -12.40 -1.42 -20.12
C ALA A 200 -12.83 -0.86 -21.47
#